data_307fcc5659e4c94bdf3c7d8eee60408d
#
_entry.id   307fcc5659e4c94bdf3c7d8eee60408d
#
_cell.length_a   1.000
_cell.length_b   1.000
_cell.length_c   1.000
_cell.angle_alpha   90.00
_cell.angle_beta   90.00
_cell.angle_gamma   90.00
#
_symmetry.space_group_name_H-M   'P 1'
#
loop_
_entity.id
_entity.type
_entity.pdbx_description
1 polymer ?
#
loop_
_entity_poly.entity_id
_entity_poly.type
_entity_poly.pdbx_seq_one_letter_code
_entity_poly.pdbx_strand_id
1 'polypeptide(L)'
;MFDKLDDLLVRFEELLNELGEPGVTDDPAHFQKLMKEQSDLQPIVDAYKEYKKNKETIEDSLSMLESEKDEEMREMLKEELSDAKKRVEELEHELKILLLPKDPN
;
A
#
# COMPACT_ATOMS: atom_id res chain seq x y z
N MET A 1 2.70 14.00 -1.94
CA MET A 1 3.39 13.53 -0.74
C MET A 1 3.91 12.10 -0.87
N PHE A 2 3.18 11.24 -1.56
CA PHE A 2 3.60 9.85 -1.75
C PHE A 2 3.96 9.51 -3.20
N ASP A 3 4.45 10.47 -3.95
CA ASP A 3 4.83 10.27 -5.37
C ASP A 3 5.90 9.19 -5.53
N LYS A 4 6.85 9.13 -4.58
CA LYS A 4 7.91 8.13 -4.61
C LYS A 4 7.40 6.72 -4.34
N LEU A 5 6.23 6.58 -3.70
CA LEU A 5 5.66 5.26 -3.40
C LEU A 5 5.20 4.54 -4.66
N ASP A 6 4.73 5.28 -5.66
CA ASP A 6 4.36 4.67 -6.95
C ASP A 6 5.60 4.08 -7.63
N ASP A 7 6.74 4.76 -7.54
CA ASP A 7 8.01 4.24 -8.05
C ASP A 7 8.43 2.97 -7.30
N LEU A 8 8.21 2.95 -5.99
CA LEU A 8 8.53 1.75 -5.19
C LEU A 8 7.64 0.57 -5.56
N LEU A 9 6.38 0.81 -5.90
CA LEU A 9 5.50 -0.25 -6.39
C LEU A 9 6.02 -0.84 -7.69
N VAL A 10 6.44 0.01 -8.62
CA VAL A 10 7.03 -0.44 -9.90
C VAL A 10 8.29 -1.25 -9.63
N ARG A 11 9.17 -0.76 -8.76
CA ARG A 11 10.40 -1.47 -8.41
C ARG A 11 10.09 -2.83 -7.77
N PHE A 12 9.09 -2.89 -6.91
CA PHE A 12 8.69 -4.14 -6.26
C PHE A 12 8.23 -5.17 -7.29
N GLU A 13 7.43 -4.74 -8.27
CA GLU A 13 6.98 -5.64 -9.35
C GLU A 13 8.15 -6.12 -10.20
N GLU A 14 9.11 -5.25 -10.51
CA GLU A 14 10.32 -5.64 -11.22
C GLU A 14 11.09 -6.71 -10.46
N LEU A 15 11.20 -6.56 -9.13
CA LEU A 15 11.88 -7.55 -8.30
C LEU A 15 11.17 -8.90 -8.33
N LEU A 16 9.85 -8.90 -8.27
CA LEU A 16 9.07 -10.14 -8.35
C LEU A 16 9.28 -10.83 -9.68
N ASN A 17 9.32 -10.06 -10.78
CA ASN A 17 9.55 -10.60 -12.11
C ASN A 17 10.95 -11.19 -12.24
N GLU A 18 11.98 -10.49 -11.75
CA GLU A 18 13.35 -10.99 -11.76
C GLU A 18 13.49 -12.26 -10.92
N LEU A 19 12.86 -12.29 -9.75
CA LEU A 19 12.89 -13.46 -8.87
C LEU A 19 12.21 -14.68 -9.49
N GLY A 20 11.26 -14.45 -10.41
CA GLY A 20 10.56 -15.53 -11.10
C GLY A 20 11.25 -16.01 -12.36
N GLU A 21 12.37 -15.38 -12.77
CA GLU A 21 13.05 -15.77 -14.00
C GLU A 21 13.83 -17.08 -13.85
N PRO A 22 13.87 -17.92 -14.92
CA PRO A 22 14.70 -19.13 -14.89
C PRO A 22 16.17 -18.75 -14.70
N GLY A 23 16.86 -19.50 -13.85
CA GLY A 23 18.28 -19.29 -13.61
C GLY A 23 18.62 -18.19 -12.63
N VAL A 24 17.63 -17.53 -12.01
CA VAL A 24 17.91 -16.47 -11.02
C VAL A 24 18.72 -16.99 -9.85
N THR A 25 18.56 -18.26 -9.48
CA THR A 25 19.31 -18.88 -8.39
C THR A 25 20.72 -19.31 -8.78
N ASP A 26 21.09 -19.21 -10.06
CA ASP A 26 22.43 -19.57 -10.52
C ASP A 26 23.50 -18.60 -10.01
N ASP A 27 23.09 -17.37 -9.67
CA ASP A 27 23.95 -16.38 -9.02
C ASP A 27 23.41 -16.12 -7.61
N PRO A 28 23.90 -16.86 -6.59
CA PRO A 28 23.37 -16.73 -5.23
C PRO A 28 23.49 -15.32 -4.64
N ALA A 29 24.57 -14.61 -4.94
CA ALA A 29 24.77 -13.26 -4.40
C ALA A 29 23.74 -12.29 -4.96
N HIS A 30 23.45 -12.37 -6.26
CA HIS A 30 22.44 -11.56 -6.91
C HIS A 30 21.04 -11.91 -6.39
N PHE A 31 20.76 -13.19 -6.28
CA PHE A 31 19.49 -13.69 -5.75
C PHE A 31 19.23 -13.15 -4.34
N GLN A 32 20.24 -13.19 -3.47
CA GLN A 32 20.12 -12.68 -2.11
C GLN A 32 19.84 -11.18 -2.07
N LYS A 33 20.47 -10.41 -2.95
CA LYS A 33 20.23 -8.97 -3.06
C LYS A 33 18.79 -8.69 -3.44
N LEU A 34 18.26 -9.42 -4.42
CA LEU A 34 16.88 -9.26 -4.85
C LEU A 34 15.89 -9.61 -3.73
N MET A 35 16.15 -10.71 -3.02
CA MET A 35 15.32 -11.14 -1.90
C MET A 35 15.32 -10.13 -0.76
N LYS A 36 16.49 -9.56 -0.46
CA LYS A 36 16.59 -8.56 0.60
C LYS A 36 15.83 -7.29 0.24
N GLU A 37 16.00 -6.82 -0.98
CA GLU A 37 15.30 -5.62 -1.45
C GLU A 37 13.79 -5.85 -1.44
N GLN A 38 13.33 -7.00 -1.90
CA GLN A 38 11.92 -7.37 -1.90
C GLN A 38 11.37 -7.38 -0.46
N SER A 39 12.11 -7.99 0.46
CA SER A 39 11.72 -8.07 1.86
C SER A 39 11.65 -6.69 2.51
N ASP A 40 12.59 -5.80 2.19
CA ASP A 40 12.61 -4.43 2.73
C ASP A 40 11.43 -3.61 2.21
N LEU A 41 11.03 -3.82 0.96
CA LEU A 41 9.93 -3.07 0.36
C LEU A 41 8.55 -3.63 0.71
N GLN A 42 8.46 -4.90 1.08
CA GLN A 42 7.17 -5.57 1.30
C GLN A 42 6.24 -4.81 2.26
N PRO A 43 6.68 -4.41 3.47
CA PRO A 43 5.77 -3.71 4.38
C PRO A 43 5.34 -2.35 3.85
N ILE A 44 6.21 -1.65 3.12
CA ILE A 44 5.87 -0.36 2.51
C ILE A 44 4.81 -0.55 1.44
N VAL A 45 5.00 -1.55 0.57
CA VAL A 45 4.08 -1.85 -0.52
C VAL A 45 2.71 -2.25 0.05
N ASP A 46 2.69 -3.11 1.07
CA ASP A 46 1.44 -3.56 1.68
C ASP A 46 0.67 -2.39 2.29
N ALA A 47 1.35 -1.53 3.04
CA ALA A 47 0.74 -0.35 3.66
C ALA A 47 0.21 0.62 2.61
N TYR A 48 0.97 0.84 1.53
CA TYR A 48 0.55 1.76 0.48
C TYR A 48 -0.66 1.23 -0.30
N LYS A 49 -0.70 -0.07 -0.58
CA LYS A 49 -1.85 -0.68 -1.26
C LYS A 49 -3.11 -0.54 -0.41
N GLU A 50 -3.00 -0.77 0.88
CA GLU A 50 -4.11 -0.60 1.81
C GLU A 50 -4.55 0.87 1.87
N TYR A 51 -3.61 1.79 1.91
CA TYR A 51 -3.86 3.23 1.88
C TYR A 51 -4.68 3.62 0.65
N LYS A 52 -4.25 3.19 -0.53
CA LYS A 52 -4.95 3.49 -1.78
C LYS A 52 -6.36 2.92 -1.80
N LYS A 53 -6.52 1.69 -1.30
CA LYS A 53 -7.82 1.04 -1.23
C LYS A 53 -8.79 1.80 -0.33
N ASN A 54 -8.31 2.25 0.83
CA ASN A 54 -9.15 3.03 1.75
C ASN A 54 -9.50 4.41 1.19
N LYS A 55 -8.59 5.04 0.45
CA LYS A 55 -8.89 6.29 -0.22
C LYS A 55 -9.98 6.10 -1.29
N GLU A 56 -9.93 5.00 -2.01
CA GLU A 56 -10.97 4.64 -2.98
C GLU A 56 -12.31 4.40 -2.28
N THR A 57 -12.30 3.71 -1.14
CA THR A 57 -13.52 3.48 -0.35
C THR A 57 -14.14 4.80 0.09
N ILE A 58 -13.33 5.78 0.49
CA ILE A 58 -13.82 7.10 0.88
C ILE A 58 -14.55 7.77 -0.31
N GLU A 59 -13.93 7.77 -1.48
CA GLU A 59 -14.52 8.36 -2.68
C GLU A 59 -15.83 7.66 -3.07
N ASP A 60 -15.83 6.33 -3.04
CA ASP A 60 -17.01 5.53 -3.39
C ASP A 60 -18.15 5.77 -2.41
N SER A 61 -17.85 5.79 -1.11
CA SER A 61 -18.87 6.02 -0.08
C SER A 61 -19.49 7.42 -0.20
N LEU A 62 -18.67 8.44 -0.46
CA LEU A 62 -19.16 9.80 -0.66
C LEU A 62 -20.06 9.89 -1.89
N SER A 63 -19.65 9.24 -2.97
CA SER A 63 -20.42 9.21 -4.21
C SER A 63 -21.77 8.52 -4.00
N MET A 64 -21.78 7.39 -3.31
CA MET A 64 -23.01 6.65 -3.01
C MET A 64 -23.95 7.45 -2.11
N LEU A 65 -23.40 8.17 -1.13
CA LEU A 65 -24.22 9.00 -0.22
C LEU A 65 -24.97 10.11 -0.94
N GLU A 66 -24.44 10.59 -2.05
CA GLU A 66 -25.08 11.65 -2.82
C GLU A 66 -26.44 11.21 -3.39
N SER A 67 -26.58 9.92 -3.74
CA SER A 67 -27.79 9.40 -4.39
C SER A 67 -28.58 8.44 -3.51
N GLU A 68 -28.04 7.99 -2.38
CA GLU A 68 -28.71 7.00 -1.53
C GLU A 68 -29.80 7.66 -0.68
N LYS A 69 -31.00 7.10 -0.71
CA LYS A 69 -32.16 7.62 0.01
C LYS A 69 -32.57 6.77 1.22
N ASP A 70 -32.13 5.50 1.24
CA ASP A 70 -32.45 4.58 2.32
C ASP A 70 -31.61 4.94 3.56
N GLU A 71 -32.28 5.21 4.69
CA GLU A 71 -31.61 5.63 5.92
C GLU A 71 -30.65 4.58 6.46
N GLU A 72 -31.02 3.31 6.43
CA GLU A 72 -30.13 2.23 6.89
C GLU A 72 -28.87 2.16 6.05
N MET A 73 -29.02 2.23 4.74
CA MET A 73 -27.89 2.21 3.83
C MET A 73 -26.99 3.44 4.03
N ARG A 74 -27.61 4.61 4.23
CA ARG A 74 -26.85 5.84 4.50
C ARG A 74 -26.04 5.72 5.77
N GLU A 75 -26.60 5.11 6.82
CA GLU A 75 -25.86 4.91 8.07
C GLU A 75 -24.68 3.96 7.88
N MET A 76 -24.86 2.89 7.10
CA MET A 76 -23.79 1.96 6.77
C MET A 76 -22.68 2.65 5.99
N LEU A 77 -23.05 3.48 5.02
CA LEU A 77 -22.07 4.23 4.20
C LEU A 77 -21.29 5.24 5.05
N LYS A 78 -21.97 5.91 5.97
CA LYS A 78 -21.32 6.86 6.89
C LYS A 78 -20.31 6.18 7.80
N GLU A 79 -20.67 5.01 8.31
CA GLU A 79 -19.79 4.22 9.16
C GLU A 79 -18.57 3.74 8.38
N GLU A 80 -18.79 3.22 7.18
CA GLU A 80 -17.71 2.78 6.29
C GLU A 80 -16.78 3.94 5.95
N LEU A 81 -17.35 5.10 5.66
CA LEU A 81 -16.59 6.33 5.39
C LEU A 81 -15.72 6.73 6.59
N SER A 82 -16.32 6.72 7.79
CA SER A 82 -15.61 7.06 9.02
C SER A 82 -14.44 6.12 9.29
N ASP A 83 -14.68 4.82 9.14
CA ASP A 83 -13.66 3.80 9.36
C ASP A 83 -12.52 3.94 8.34
N ALA A 84 -12.86 4.18 7.07
CA ALA A 84 -11.86 4.35 6.02
C ALA A 84 -11.01 5.60 6.25
N LYS A 85 -11.61 6.70 6.70
CA LYS A 85 -10.87 7.94 7.02
C LYS A 85 -9.88 7.72 8.16
N LYS A 86 -10.31 7.00 9.20
CA LYS A 86 -9.44 6.64 10.32
C LYS A 86 -8.26 5.80 9.84
N ARG A 87 -8.54 4.80 9.02
CA ARG A 87 -7.50 3.90 8.52
C ARG A 87 -6.50 4.64 7.63
N VAL A 88 -6.97 5.57 6.81
CA VAL A 88 -6.10 6.40 5.98
C VAL A 88 -5.12 7.19 6.85
N GLU A 89 -5.60 7.80 7.94
CA GLU A 89 -4.74 8.56 8.86
C GLU A 89 -3.69 7.65 9.51
N GLU A 90 -4.10 6.48 9.97
CA GLU A 90 -3.18 5.50 10.55
C GLU A 90 -2.11 5.07 9.55
N LEU A 91 -2.53 4.80 8.32
CA LEU A 91 -1.62 4.35 7.26
C LEU A 91 -0.66 5.46 6.83
N GLU A 92 -1.11 6.71 6.79
CA GLU A 92 -0.21 7.85 6.53
C GLU A 92 0.90 7.92 7.56
N HIS A 93 0.55 7.75 8.82
CA HIS A 93 1.52 7.74 9.91
C HIS A 93 2.47 6.55 9.79
N GLU A 94 1.94 5.37 9.54
CA GLU A 94 2.71 4.15 9.37
C GLU A 94 3.68 4.26 8.18
N LEU A 95 3.21 4.79 7.05
CA LEU A 95 4.06 4.98 5.87
C LEU A 95 5.18 5.96 6.13
N LYS A 96 4.92 7.05 6.86
CA LYS A 96 5.96 8.01 7.22
C LYS A 96 7.05 7.35 8.04
N ILE A 97 6.67 6.47 8.97
CA ILE A 97 7.62 5.74 9.79
C ILE A 97 8.43 4.77 8.92
N LEU A 98 7.75 4.01 8.05
CA LEU A 98 8.40 3.02 7.19
C LEU A 98 9.38 3.66 6.20
N LEU A 99 9.12 4.90 5.81
CA LEU A 99 9.97 5.63 4.86
C LEU A 99 11.15 6.35 5.52
N LEU A 100 11.22 6.36 6.85
CA LEU A 100 12.34 6.96 7.54
C LEU A 100 13.62 6.17 7.24
N PRO A 101 14.77 6.87 7.10
CA PRO A 101 16.04 6.18 6.89
C PRO A 101 16.32 5.23 8.06
N LYS A 102 16.82 4.06 7.73
CA LYS A 102 17.22 3.10 8.75
C LYS A 102 18.48 3.59 9.44
N ASP A 103 18.50 3.44 10.76
CA ASP A 103 19.69 3.75 11.55
C ASP A 103 20.81 2.80 11.12
N PRO A 104 22.01 3.31 10.79
CA PRO A 104 23.10 2.46 10.33
C PRO A 104 23.70 1.52 11.37
N ASN A 105 23.21 1.53 12.56
CA ASN A 105 23.68 0.60 13.59
C ASN A 105 23.06 -0.76 13.44
#